data_e6780078e1a747683eae62dacff16416
#
_entry.id   e6780078e1a747683eae62dacff16416
#
_cell.length_a   1.000
_cell.length_b   1.000
_cell.length_c   1.000
_cell.angle_alpha   90.00
_cell.angle_beta   90.00
_cell.angle_gamma   90.00
#
_symmetry.space_group_name_H-M   'P 1'
#
loop_
_entity.id
_entity.type
_entity.pdbx_description
1 polymer ?
#
loop_
_entity_poly.entity_id
_entity_poly.type
_entity_poly.pdbx_seq_one_letter_code
_entity_poly.pdbx_strand_id
1 'polypeptide(L)'
;MFTALVGLVVLMYLRLASVLPYGQVSQQAALAVDPPFLYRFLLPWTLGQLLPSSWLDTVALRTVVTTLSVAVCFWLFPAYAARVLGSEASDLNRRRLWMGLAVVLVAHYGIPRPYCFWYLCDIPAIAFCMAAFLAMTRRQGQVAWWCVPMLAVLSLNRETIVVALLHAAAWHGWRMWRDGAGLWVNARAMTRVALPLLAGLLAVVLVRAGLVHWLGQNAGSVALMHDGEQLRIVAGFTRMLSKPDHALALLLIGAGALVWLPWRWRRLPASLRVMLVASVPALAMFLAVGNVVELRMYSELVPVLGLGLARCSCAKGIQP
;
A
#
# COMPACT_ATOMS: atom_id res chain seq x y z
N MET A 1 10.85 1.95 22.28
CA MET A 1 10.67 1.00 21.16
C MET A 1 10.03 1.64 19.93
N PHE A 2 8.89 2.34 20.05
CA PHE A 2 8.27 3.04 18.92
C PHE A 2 9.28 3.93 18.16
N THR A 3 9.90 4.89 18.85
CA THR A 3 10.89 5.80 18.28
C THR A 3 12.10 5.07 17.66
N ALA A 4 12.58 4.02 18.33
CA ALA A 4 13.69 3.24 17.81
C ALA A 4 13.35 2.50 16.50
N LEU A 5 12.14 1.93 16.38
CA LEU A 5 11.70 1.27 15.15
C LEU A 5 11.45 2.28 14.03
N VAL A 6 10.82 3.41 14.34
CA VAL A 6 10.68 4.51 13.37
C VAL A 6 12.04 4.97 12.89
N GLY A 7 12.97 5.25 13.79
CA GLY A 7 14.34 5.66 13.46
C GLY A 7 15.08 4.63 12.61
N LEU A 8 14.95 3.34 12.93
CA LEU A 8 15.56 2.25 12.16
C LEU A 8 15.03 2.22 10.71
N VAL A 9 13.72 2.25 10.53
CA VAL A 9 13.11 2.21 9.19
C VAL A 9 13.50 3.45 8.38
N VAL A 10 13.45 4.62 9.00
CA VAL A 10 13.82 5.90 8.35
C VAL A 10 15.29 5.88 7.95
N LEU A 11 16.18 5.50 8.87
CA LEU A 11 17.62 5.44 8.61
C LEU A 11 17.94 4.49 7.46
N MET A 12 17.36 3.29 7.49
CA MET A 12 17.57 2.30 6.44
C MET A 12 17.04 2.80 5.10
N TYR A 13 15.82 3.35 5.06
CA TYR A 13 15.25 3.86 3.82
C TYR A 13 16.09 5.01 3.23
N LEU A 14 16.44 6.02 4.03
CA LEU A 14 17.24 7.15 3.57
C LEU A 14 18.68 6.79 3.18
N ARG A 15 19.26 5.76 3.81
CA ARG A 15 20.62 5.29 3.49
C ARG A 15 20.68 4.40 2.26
N LEU A 16 19.63 3.63 2.02
CA LEU A 16 19.60 2.66 0.91
C LEU A 16 18.94 3.22 -0.34
N ALA A 17 17.99 4.16 -0.20
CA ALA A 17 17.27 4.73 -1.32
C ALA A 17 18.07 5.81 -2.04
N SER A 18 18.21 5.65 -3.34
CA SER A 18 18.74 6.70 -4.23
C SER A 18 17.62 7.62 -4.70
N VAL A 19 17.95 8.87 -5.00
CA VAL A 19 17.01 9.83 -5.59
C VAL A 19 17.31 9.94 -7.07
N LEU A 20 16.34 9.55 -7.87
CA LEU A 20 16.41 9.73 -9.32
C LEU A 20 15.93 11.13 -9.72
N PRO A 21 16.34 11.67 -10.88
CA PRO A 21 15.90 13.00 -11.33
C PRO A 21 14.37 13.18 -11.29
N TYR A 22 13.61 12.19 -11.76
CA TYR A 22 12.14 12.22 -11.71
C TYR A 22 11.54 11.96 -10.30
N GLY A 23 12.37 11.66 -9.31
CA GLY A 23 12.03 11.59 -7.89
C GLY A 23 12.28 12.90 -7.14
N GLN A 24 12.86 13.92 -7.78
CA GLN A 24 13.06 15.23 -7.18
C GLN A 24 11.72 15.93 -6.95
N VAL A 25 11.55 16.44 -5.73
CA VAL A 25 10.27 17.06 -5.32
C VAL A 25 10.02 18.35 -6.08
N SER A 26 11.06 19.13 -6.36
CA SER A 26 10.99 20.37 -7.14
C SER A 26 10.46 20.13 -8.56
N GLN A 27 10.96 19.09 -9.24
CA GLN A 27 10.51 18.74 -10.59
C GLN A 27 9.06 18.21 -10.59
N GLN A 28 8.71 17.40 -9.60
CA GLN A 28 7.33 16.92 -9.45
C GLN A 28 6.36 18.08 -9.12
N ALA A 29 6.77 19.00 -8.24
CA ALA A 29 5.98 20.18 -7.90
C ALA A 29 5.76 21.12 -9.10
N ALA A 30 6.77 21.23 -9.96
CA ALA A 30 6.71 22.02 -11.21
C ALA A 30 5.99 21.28 -12.35
N LEU A 31 5.51 20.05 -12.14
CA LEU A 31 4.91 19.19 -13.16
C LEU A 31 5.85 18.90 -14.34
N ALA A 32 7.15 18.91 -14.11
CA ALA A 32 8.21 18.77 -15.12
C ALA A 32 8.71 17.32 -15.26
N VAL A 33 8.02 16.36 -14.66
CA VAL A 33 8.40 14.93 -14.69
C VAL A 33 7.50 14.15 -15.65
N ASP A 34 8.06 13.04 -16.17
CA ASP A 34 7.31 12.14 -17.04
C ASP A 34 6.27 11.30 -16.26
N PRO A 35 5.19 10.86 -16.92
CA PRO A 35 4.30 9.84 -16.37
C PRO A 35 5.06 8.55 -16.04
N PRO A 36 4.66 7.80 -15.01
CA PRO A 36 3.49 8.02 -14.16
C PRO A 36 3.72 8.98 -12.98
N PHE A 37 4.92 9.53 -12.82
CA PHE A 37 5.28 10.37 -11.67
C PHE A 37 4.54 11.71 -11.68
N LEU A 38 4.26 12.23 -12.87
CA LEU A 38 3.46 13.43 -13.08
C LEU A 38 2.07 13.37 -12.41
N TYR A 39 1.48 12.18 -12.31
CA TYR A 39 0.16 11.99 -11.75
C TYR A 39 0.14 11.81 -10.23
N ARG A 40 1.30 11.77 -9.59
CA ARG A 40 1.46 11.67 -8.12
C ARG A 40 1.72 13.04 -7.52
N PHE A 41 0.82 13.97 -7.78
CA PHE A 41 1.13 15.38 -7.57
C PHE A 41 0.66 15.93 -6.22
N LEU A 42 -0.24 15.27 -5.48
CA LEU A 42 -0.81 15.81 -4.24
C LEU A 42 0.26 16.35 -3.29
N LEU A 43 1.19 15.48 -2.87
CA LEU A 43 2.22 15.89 -1.90
C LEU A 43 3.28 16.81 -2.52
N PRO A 44 3.87 16.51 -3.71
CA PRO A 44 4.84 17.40 -4.32
C PRO A 44 4.28 18.79 -4.60
N TRP A 45 3.07 18.87 -5.16
CA TRP A 45 2.43 20.14 -5.46
C TRP A 45 2.13 20.93 -4.17
N THR A 46 1.56 20.27 -3.16
CA THR A 46 1.27 20.93 -1.87
C THR A 46 2.54 21.48 -1.23
N LEU A 47 3.63 20.70 -1.22
CA LEU A 47 4.90 21.17 -0.69
C LEU A 47 5.49 22.30 -1.53
N GLY A 48 5.34 22.25 -2.85
CA GLY A 48 5.79 23.33 -3.74
C GLY A 48 5.04 24.65 -3.53
N GLN A 49 3.77 24.59 -3.06
CA GLN A 49 3.02 25.81 -2.67
C GLN A 49 3.40 26.34 -1.29
N LEU A 50 3.86 25.48 -0.40
CA LEU A 50 4.11 25.84 1.01
C LEU A 50 5.56 26.17 1.31
N LEU A 51 6.52 25.66 0.51
CA LEU A 51 7.94 25.75 0.79
C LEU A 51 8.71 26.44 -0.35
N PRO A 52 9.77 27.18 -0.04
CA PRO A 52 10.69 27.69 -1.05
C PRO A 52 11.29 26.55 -1.87
N SER A 53 11.53 26.77 -3.16
CA SER A 53 12.11 25.77 -4.07
C SER A 53 13.45 25.21 -3.59
N SER A 54 14.25 26.03 -2.90
CA SER A 54 15.53 25.63 -2.30
C SER A 54 15.41 24.56 -1.21
N TRP A 55 14.20 24.37 -0.63
CA TRP A 55 13.96 23.37 0.41
C TRP A 55 13.47 22.04 -0.14
N LEU A 56 12.84 22.03 -1.33
CA LEU A 56 12.09 20.88 -1.85
C LEU A 56 12.95 19.62 -2.05
N ASP A 57 14.22 19.76 -2.43
CA ASP A 57 15.10 18.61 -2.68
C ASP A 57 16.14 18.37 -1.57
N THR A 58 15.98 19.06 -0.43
CA THR A 58 16.92 18.92 0.68
C THR A 58 16.79 17.54 1.38
N VAL A 59 17.91 17.08 1.92
CA VAL A 59 17.94 15.89 2.79
C VAL A 59 17.04 16.09 4.01
N ALA A 60 16.98 17.33 4.53
CA ALA A 60 16.16 17.68 5.68
C ALA A 60 14.67 17.43 5.40
N LEU A 61 14.12 17.94 4.29
CA LEU A 61 12.73 17.71 3.90
C LEU A 61 12.44 16.22 3.74
N ARG A 62 13.32 15.50 3.02
CA ARG A 62 13.18 14.04 2.85
C ARG A 62 13.14 13.32 4.18
N THR A 63 14.01 13.69 5.10
CA THR A 63 14.06 13.10 6.45
C THR A 63 12.77 13.38 7.23
N VAL A 64 12.32 14.63 7.23
CA VAL A 64 11.09 15.02 7.95
C VAL A 64 9.88 14.27 7.39
N VAL A 65 9.66 14.32 6.08
CA VAL A 65 8.49 13.66 5.47
C VAL A 65 8.54 12.15 5.67
N THR A 66 9.70 11.53 5.49
CA THR A 66 9.84 10.09 5.72
C THR A 66 9.55 9.74 7.18
N THR A 67 10.13 10.50 8.12
CA THR A 67 9.92 10.27 9.56
C THR A 67 8.46 10.40 9.96
N LEU A 68 7.79 11.47 9.52
CA LEU A 68 6.37 11.69 9.80
C LEU A 68 5.51 10.58 9.20
N SER A 69 5.77 10.19 7.97
CA SER A 69 5.01 9.14 7.27
C SER A 69 5.17 7.78 7.94
N VAL A 70 6.40 7.41 8.30
CA VAL A 70 6.68 6.17 9.04
C VAL A 70 6.01 6.22 10.41
N ALA A 71 6.14 7.32 11.15
CA ALA A 71 5.51 7.48 12.46
C ALA A 71 3.98 7.34 12.38
N VAL A 72 3.34 7.94 11.36
CA VAL A 72 1.89 7.80 11.12
C VAL A 72 1.53 6.36 10.79
N CYS A 73 2.32 5.65 9.99
CA CYS A 73 2.10 4.22 9.72
C CYS A 73 2.10 3.41 11.02
N PHE A 74 3.10 3.59 11.88
CA PHE A 74 3.19 2.90 13.16
C PHE A 74 2.06 3.29 14.12
N TRP A 75 1.60 4.54 14.08
CA TRP A 75 0.49 5.02 14.90
C TRP A 75 -0.85 4.43 14.46
N LEU A 76 -1.12 4.37 13.15
CA LEU A 76 -2.36 3.82 12.59
C LEU A 76 -2.43 2.29 12.67
N PHE A 77 -1.28 1.61 12.65
CA PHE A 77 -1.23 0.16 12.51
C PHE A 77 -1.94 -0.63 13.63
N PRO A 78 -1.85 -0.26 14.92
CA PRO A 78 -2.65 -0.92 15.96
C PRO A 78 -4.16 -0.79 15.75
N ALA A 79 -4.63 0.37 15.31
CA ALA A 79 -6.05 0.57 15.00
C ALA A 79 -6.49 -0.26 13.77
N TYR A 80 -5.64 -0.32 12.75
CA TYR A 80 -5.83 -1.19 11.59
C TYR A 80 -5.91 -2.66 12.01
N ALA A 81 -4.97 -3.13 12.85
CA ALA A 81 -4.94 -4.49 13.37
C ALA A 81 -6.22 -4.82 14.17
N ALA A 82 -6.63 -3.93 15.08
CA ALA A 82 -7.86 -4.09 15.85
C ALA A 82 -9.09 -4.18 14.94
N ARG A 83 -9.13 -3.42 13.86
CA ARG A 83 -10.23 -3.45 12.91
C ARG A 83 -10.28 -4.77 12.12
N VAL A 84 -9.13 -5.26 11.66
CA VAL A 84 -9.05 -6.51 10.88
C VAL A 84 -9.27 -7.73 11.75
N LEU A 85 -8.63 -7.79 12.92
CA LEU A 85 -8.63 -9.00 13.78
C LEU A 85 -9.83 -9.04 14.74
N GLY A 86 -10.47 -7.91 15.03
CA GLY A 86 -11.54 -7.84 16.04
C GLY A 86 -11.04 -8.23 17.44
N SER A 87 -11.74 -9.14 18.11
CA SER A 87 -11.38 -9.62 19.45
C SER A 87 -10.01 -10.31 19.51
N GLU A 88 -9.56 -10.93 18.41
CA GLU A 88 -8.25 -11.59 18.36
C GLU A 88 -7.06 -10.59 18.35
N ALA A 89 -7.33 -9.30 18.23
CA ALA A 89 -6.31 -8.26 18.34
C ALA A 89 -5.76 -8.12 19.76
N SER A 90 -6.56 -8.48 20.78
CA SER A 90 -6.14 -8.45 22.20
C SER A 90 -4.95 -9.35 22.49
N ASP A 91 -4.82 -10.45 21.74
CA ASP A 91 -3.71 -11.39 21.88
C ASP A 91 -2.37 -10.84 21.37
N LEU A 92 -2.43 -9.75 20.58
CA LEU A 92 -1.29 -9.11 20.00
C LEU A 92 -0.92 -7.83 20.78
N ASN A 93 0.19 -7.88 21.49
CA ASN A 93 0.71 -6.66 22.10
C ASN A 93 1.24 -5.68 21.02
N ARG A 94 1.22 -4.38 21.32
CA ARG A 94 1.68 -3.33 20.40
C ARG A 94 3.11 -3.55 19.89
N ARG A 95 3.98 -4.16 20.72
CA ARG A 95 5.37 -4.42 20.34
C ARG A 95 5.46 -5.37 19.15
N ARG A 96 4.68 -6.47 19.17
CA ARG A 96 4.66 -7.45 18.06
C ARG A 96 4.07 -6.87 16.80
N LEU A 97 3.01 -6.06 16.92
CA LEU A 97 2.45 -5.34 15.80
C LEU A 97 3.50 -4.43 15.14
N TRP A 98 4.15 -3.59 15.93
CA TRP A 98 5.19 -2.69 15.41
C TRP A 98 6.38 -3.46 14.83
N MET A 99 6.80 -4.56 15.44
CA MET A 99 7.87 -5.41 14.89
C MET A 99 7.46 -6.01 13.54
N GLY A 100 6.23 -6.54 13.42
CA GLY A 100 5.72 -7.08 12.15
C GLY A 100 5.70 -6.03 11.05
N LEU A 101 5.22 -4.82 11.35
CA LEU A 101 5.24 -3.70 10.40
C LEU A 101 6.67 -3.29 10.03
N ALA A 102 7.56 -3.17 11.03
CA ALA A 102 8.95 -2.77 10.82
C ALA A 102 9.69 -3.76 9.90
N VAL A 103 9.54 -5.07 10.17
CA VAL A 103 10.19 -6.11 9.35
C VAL A 103 9.71 -6.04 7.90
N VAL A 104 8.41 -5.87 7.67
CA VAL A 104 7.89 -5.77 6.30
C VAL A 104 8.35 -4.48 5.62
N LEU A 105 8.36 -3.33 6.32
CA LEU A 105 8.88 -2.08 5.77
C LEU A 105 10.37 -2.18 5.42
N VAL A 106 11.17 -2.75 6.31
CA VAL A 106 12.61 -2.96 6.08
C VAL A 106 12.83 -3.93 4.91
N ALA A 107 12.10 -5.04 4.84
CA ALA A 107 12.18 -5.96 3.73
C ALA A 107 11.76 -5.28 2.41
N HIS A 108 10.67 -4.51 2.45
CA HIS A 108 10.11 -3.86 1.28
C HIS A 108 11.02 -2.78 0.67
N TYR A 109 11.65 -1.99 1.53
CA TYR A 109 12.50 -0.86 1.09
C TYR A 109 13.99 -1.13 1.18
N GLY A 110 14.44 -2.18 1.84
CA GLY A 110 15.85 -2.45 2.08
C GLY A 110 16.45 -3.60 1.26
N ILE A 111 15.64 -4.62 0.89
CA ILE A 111 16.17 -5.81 0.24
C ILE A 111 16.55 -5.58 -1.24
N PRO A 112 15.74 -4.90 -2.07
CA PRO A 112 16.09 -4.72 -3.47
C PRO A 112 17.01 -3.50 -3.67
N ARG A 113 18.22 -3.56 -3.11
CA ARG A 113 19.19 -2.46 -3.07
C ARG A 113 19.40 -1.73 -4.41
N PRO A 114 19.48 -2.39 -5.58
CA PRO A 114 19.67 -1.68 -6.85
C PRO A 114 18.45 -0.88 -7.31
N TYR A 115 17.25 -1.15 -6.74
CA TYR A 115 15.97 -0.54 -7.10
C TYR A 115 15.28 0.12 -5.91
N CYS A 116 16.00 0.38 -4.84
CA CYS A 116 15.50 1.16 -3.73
C CYS A 116 15.60 2.63 -4.09
N PHE A 117 14.50 3.20 -4.57
CA PHE A 117 14.40 4.61 -4.88
C PHE A 117 13.55 5.32 -3.85
N TRP A 118 13.97 6.53 -3.49
CA TRP A 118 13.17 7.39 -2.64
C TRP A 118 12.14 8.16 -3.48
N TYR A 119 10.89 8.08 -3.07
CA TYR A 119 9.79 8.87 -3.62
C TYR A 119 8.95 9.42 -2.50
N LEU A 120 8.57 10.68 -2.63
CA LEU A 120 7.77 11.40 -1.65
C LEU A 120 6.43 10.71 -1.35
N CYS A 121 5.82 10.08 -2.33
CA CYS A 121 4.47 9.51 -2.23
C CYS A 121 4.41 8.07 -1.68
N ASP A 122 5.53 7.33 -1.61
CA ASP A 122 5.49 5.88 -1.37
C ASP A 122 5.08 5.52 0.07
N ILE A 123 5.79 6.01 1.08
CA ILE A 123 5.44 5.73 2.48
C ILE A 123 4.13 6.41 2.90
N PRO A 124 3.86 7.68 2.50
CA PRO A 124 2.54 8.27 2.72
C PRO A 124 1.38 7.45 2.15
N ALA A 125 1.56 6.78 1.00
CA ALA A 125 0.52 5.93 0.43
C ALA A 125 0.09 4.78 1.36
N ILE A 126 1.04 4.20 2.11
CA ILE A 126 0.75 3.17 3.13
C ILE A 126 -0.15 3.75 4.23
N ALA A 127 0.22 4.93 4.74
CA ALA A 127 -0.56 5.62 5.77
C ALA A 127 -1.96 5.98 5.27
N PHE A 128 -2.06 6.50 4.04
CA PHE A 128 -3.34 6.85 3.41
C PHE A 128 -4.22 5.62 3.18
N CYS A 129 -3.63 4.50 2.75
CA CYS A 129 -4.35 3.25 2.57
C CYS A 129 -4.95 2.76 3.91
N MET A 130 -4.17 2.76 4.99
CA MET A 130 -4.67 2.41 6.33
C MET A 130 -5.74 3.38 6.81
N ALA A 131 -5.54 4.68 6.67
CA ALA A 131 -6.50 5.70 7.08
C ALA A 131 -7.82 5.56 6.30
N ALA A 132 -7.75 5.38 4.99
CA ALA A 132 -8.92 5.18 4.14
C ALA A 132 -9.69 3.90 4.53
N PHE A 133 -8.99 2.80 4.73
CA PHE A 133 -9.60 1.55 5.21
C PHE A 133 -10.31 1.76 6.55
N LEU A 134 -9.65 2.38 7.54
CA LEU A 134 -10.23 2.66 8.86
C LEU A 134 -11.45 3.56 8.76
N ALA A 135 -11.41 4.57 7.89
CA ALA A 135 -12.53 5.47 7.65
C ALA A 135 -13.74 4.73 7.05
N MET A 136 -13.52 3.94 5.99
CA MET A 136 -14.57 3.19 5.31
C MET A 136 -15.16 2.07 6.19
N THR A 137 -14.37 1.51 7.10
CA THR A 137 -14.82 0.44 8.00
C THR A 137 -15.25 0.93 9.39
N ARG A 138 -15.35 2.26 9.61
CA ARG A 138 -15.68 2.83 10.92
C ARG A 138 -17.00 2.32 11.48
N ARG A 139 -18.01 2.16 10.62
CA ARG A 139 -19.34 1.63 10.96
C ARG A 139 -19.57 0.31 10.27
N GLN A 140 -20.14 -0.66 10.99
CA GLN A 140 -20.53 -1.93 10.39
C GLN A 140 -21.74 -1.74 9.48
N GLY A 141 -21.73 -2.43 8.32
CA GLY A 141 -22.84 -2.44 7.38
C GLY A 141 -23.12 -1.12 6.66
N GLN A 142 -22.22 -0.13 6.77
CA GLN A 142 -22.32 1.11 5.98
C GLN A 142 -20.96 1.80 5.79
N VAL A 143 -20.80 2.42 4.63
CA VAL A 143 -19.69 3.30 4.31
C VAL A 143 -20.25 4.73 4.23
N ALA A 144 -19.59 5.67 4.89
CA ALA A 144 -20.03 7.06 4.86
C ALA A 144 -19.70 7.71 3.51
N TRP A 145 -20.62 8.49 2.97
CA TRP A 145 -20.45 9.16 1.67
C TRP A 145 -19.26 10.14 1.61
N TRP A 146 -18.84 10.70 2.72
CA TRP A 146 -17.65 11.55 2.75
C TRP A 146 -16.34 10.79 2.43
N CYS A 147 -16.36 9.44 2.46
CA CYS A 147 -15.23 8.64 2.00
C CYS A 147 -15.00 8.80 0.48
N VAL A 148 -16.02 9.15 -0.30
CA VAL A 148 -15.90 9.35 -1.75
C VAL A 148 -14.95 10.51 -2.08
N PRO A 149 -15.19 11.75 -1.62
CA PRO A 149 -14.25 12.84 -1.86
C PRO A 149 -12.88 12.60 -1.21
N MET A 150 -12.83 11.94 -0.05
CA MET A 150 -11.56 11.55 0.56
C MET A 150 -10.74 10.66 -0.39
N LEU A 151 -11.34 9.63 -0.98
CA LEU A 151 -10.67 8.74 -1.92
C LEU A 151 -10.22 9.45 -3.19
N ALA A 152 -11.04 10.38 -3.69
CA ALA A 152 -10.67 11.25 -4.81
C ALA A 152 -9.39 12.04 -4.50
N VAL A 153 -9.32 12.68 -3.34
CA VAL A 153 -8.13 13.43 -2.91
C VAL A 153 -6.93 12.51 -2.71
N LEU A 154 -7.10 11.38 -2.04
CA LEU A 154 -5.98 10.46 -1.79
C LEU A 154 -5.45 9.80 -3.07
N SER A 155 -6.30 9.65 -4.10
CA SER A 155 -5.88 9.13 -5.41
C SER A 155 -4.93 10.08 -6.15
N LEU A 156 -4.93 11.37 -5.82
CA LEU A 156 -3.94 12.34 -6.32
C LEU A 156 -2.53 12.07 -5.78
N ASN A 157 -2.40 11.33 -4.67
CA ASN A 157 -1.09 10.86 -4.22
C ASN A 157 -0.66 9.59 -4.95
N ARG A 158 -1.58 8.62 -5.02
CA ARG A 158 -1.35 7.35 -5.72
C ARG A 158 -2.69 6.67 -6.06
N GLU A 159 -2.82 6.23 -7.30
CA GLU A 159 -3.98 5.47 -7.78
C GLU A 159 -4.19 4.16 -7.03
N THR A 160 -3.14 3.62 -6.45
CA THR A 160 -3.15 2.37 -5.68
C THR A 160 -3.97 2.43 -4.39
N ILE A 161 -4.52 3.62 -4.03
CA ILE A 161 -5.53 3.75 -2.96
C ILE A 161 -6.74 2.82 -3.17
N VAL A 162 -6.94 2.33 -4.38
CA VAL A 162 -7.93 1.30 -4.73
C VAL A 162 -7.78 0.02 -3.90
N VAL A 163 -6.58 -0.28 -3.40
CA VAL A 163 -6.34 -1.40 -2.48
C VAL A 163 -7.14 -1.24 -1.19
N ALA A 164 -7.24 -0.01 -0.67
CA ALA A 164 -8.08 0.24 0.52
C ALA A 164 -9.56 -0.03 0.24
N LEU A 165 -10.04 0.28 -0.98
CA LEU A 165 -11.41 -0.05 -1.40
C LEU A 165 -11.65 -1.56 -1.44
N LEU A 166 -10.73 -2.32 -2.05
CA LEU A 166 -10.79 -3.78 -2.11
C LEU A 166 -10.82 -4.40 -0.70
N HIS A 167 -9.94 -3.91 0.17
CA HIS A 167 -9.90 -4.35 1.55
C HIS A 167 -11.17 -4.00 2.31
N ALA A 168 -11.72 -2.80 2.15
CA ALA A 168 -12.98 -2.40 2.79
C ALA A 168 -14.16 -3.23 2.28
N ALA A 169 -14.26 -3.48 0.98
CA ALA A 169 -15.28 -4.33 0.39
C ALA A 169 -15.20 -5.76 0.95
N ALA A 170 -14.01 -6.34 0.97
CA ALA A 170 -13.77 -7.68 1.51
C ALA A 170 -14.12 -7.77 3.00
N TRP A 171 -13.72 -6.76 3.80
CA TRP A 171 -14.02 -6.72 5.22
C TRP A 171 -15.54 -6.64 5.49
N HIS A 172 -16.25 -5.75 4.79
CA HIS A 172 -17.71 -5.64 4.94
C HIS A 172 -18.42 -6.91 4.48
N GLY A 173 -18.04 -7.48 3.33
CA GLY A 173 -18.60 -8.71 2.81
C GLY A 173 -18.41 -9.88 3.76
N TRP A 174 -17.18 -10.05 4.29
CA TRP A 174 -16.89 -11.08 5.29
C TRP A 174 -17.70 -10.90 6.58
N ARG A 175 -17.84 -9.67 7.08
CA ARG A 175 -18.63 -9.38 8.28
C ARG A 175 -20.10 -9.71 8.07
N MET A 176 -20.68 -9.29 6.96
CA MET A 176 -22.09 -9.59 6.62
C MET A 176 -22.32 -11.10 6.51
N TRP A 177 -21.38 -11.82 5.89
CA TRP A 177 -21.46 -13.28 5.78
C TRP A 177 -21.35 -13.96 7.15
N ARG A 178 -20.41 -13.56 7.98
CA ARG A 178 -20.18 -14.14 9.31
C ARG A 178 -21.37 -13.91 10.25
N ASP A 179 -21.94 -12.71 10.20
CA ASP A 179 -23.02 -12.32 11.11
C ASP A 179 -24.37 -12.98 10.73
N GLY A 180 -24.37 -13.91 9.75
CA GLY A 180 -25.48 -14.82 9.45
C GLY A 180 -26.73 -14.14 8.88
N ALA A 181 -26.64 -12.88 8.51
CA ALA A 181 -27.74 -12.15 7.94
C ALA A 181 -28.07 -12.71 6.55
N GLY A 182 -29.22 -13.40 6.41
CA GLY A 182 -29.66 -13.99 5.15
C GLY A 182 -29.65 -12.97 4.00
N LEU A 183 -29.43 -13.45 2.78
CA LEU A 183 -29.25 -12.64 1.56
C LEU A 183 -30.27 -11.49 1.38
N TRP A 184 -31.50 -11.67 1.84
CA TRP A 184 -32.59 -10.70 1.66
C TRP A 184 -32.64 -9.60 2.73
N VAL A 185 -32.25 -9.89 3.98
CA VAL A 185 -32.19 -8.88 5.06
C VAL A 185 -31.05 -7.89 4.81
N ASN A 186 -30.10 -8.28 3.98
CA ASN A 186 -28.88 -7.54 3.69
C ASN A 186 -28.93 -6.62 2.47
N ALA A 187 -29.98 -6.63 1.63
CA ALA A 187 -30.00 -5.81 0.41
C ALA A 187 -29.78 -4.31 0.74
N ARG A 188 -30.43 -3.80 1.78
CA ARG A 188 -30.22 -2.42 2.25
C ARG A 188 -28.84 -2.18 2.85
N ALA A 189 -28.30 -3.14 3.58
CA ALA A 189 -26.94 -3.05 4.12
C ALA A 189 -25.90 -3.15 2.99
N MET A 190 -26.12 -4.05 2.04
CA MET A 190 -25.28 -4.15 0.85
C MET A 190 -25.27 -2.86 0.04
N THR A 191 -26.41 -2.22 -0.19
CA THR A 191 -26.47 -0.92 -0.90
C THR A 191 -25.75 0.19 -0.14
N ARG A 192 -25.90 0.25 1.18
CA ARG A 192 -25.18 1.24 2.03
C ARG A 192 -23.66 1.05 2.06
N VAL A 193 -23.17 -0.10 1.70
CA VAL A 193 -21.76 -0.40 1.55
C VAL A 193 -21.33 -0.26 0.09
N ALA A 194 -22.02 -0.93 -0.82
CA ALA A 194 -21.60 -1.03 -2.22
C ALA A 194 -21.67 0.32 -2.96
N LEU A 195 -22.74 1.10 -2.76
CA LEU A 195 -22.86 2.37 -3.49
C LEU A 195 -21.74 3.37 -3.17
N PRO A 196 -21.39 3.64 -1.90
CA PRO A 196 -20.27 4.55 -1.63
C PRO A 196 -18.91 3.99 -2.08
N LEU A 197 -18.70 2.66 -2.03
CA LEU A 197 -17.47 2.05 -2.52
C LEU A 197 -17.35 2.14 -4.04
N LEU A 198 -18.44 1.87 -4.77
CA LEU A 198 -18.47 2.02 -6.24
C LEU A 198 -18.33 3.49 -6.64
N ALA A 199 -19.00 4.41 -5.95
CA ALA A 199 -18.82 5.84 -6.16
C ALA A 199 -17.40 6.28 -5.87
N GLY A 200 -16.76 5.74 -4.83
CA GLY A 200 -15.36 5.98 -4.52
C GLY A 200 -14.41 5.46 -5.61
N LEU A 201 -14.67 4.25 -6.12
CA LEU A 201 -13.92 3.71 -7.25
C LEU A 201 -14.07 4.59 -8.50
N LEU A 202 -15.32 4.98 -8.82
CA LEU A 202 -15.59 5.88 -9.93
C LEU A 202 -14.88 7.22 -9.76
N ALA A 203 -14.89 7.80 -8.55
CA ALA A 203 -14.19 9.04 -8.25
C ALA A 203 -12.67 8.91 -8.48
N VAL A 204 -12.05 7.80 -8.04
CA VAL A 204 -10.63 7.52 -8.31
C VAL A 204 -10.36 7.45 -9.82
N VAL A 205 -11.21 6.73 -10.57
CA VAL A 205 -11.08 6.60 -12.03
C VAL A 205 -11.24 7.95 -12.72
N LEU A 206 -12.25 8.76 -12.34
CA LEU A 206 -12.49 10.08 -12.91
C LEU A 206 -11.35 11.06 -12.60
N VAL A 207 -10.83 11.06 -11.37
CA VAL A 207 -9.66 11.87 -11.01
C VAL A 207 -8.47 11.47 -11.88
N ARG A 208 -8.25 10.16 -12.05
CA ARG A 208 -7.15 9.67 -12.88
C ARG A 208 -7.31 10.05 -14.34
N ALA A 209 -8.50 9.85 -14.91
CA ALA A 209 -8.82 10.25 -16.28
C ALA A 209 -8.67 11.78 -16.47
N GLY A 210 -9.14 12.57 -15.49
CA GLY A 210 -8.97 14.01 -15.49
C GLY A 210 -7.50 14.44 -15.46
N LEU A 211 -6.67 13.80 -14.61
CA LEU A 211 -5.24 14.06 -14.59
C LEU A 211 -4.56 13.70 -15.90
N VAL A 212 -4.88 12.54 -16.48
CA VAL A 212 -4.36 12.12 -17.78
C VAL A 212 -4.78 13.10 -18.87
N HIS A 213 -6.02 13.55 -18.87
CA HIS A 213 -6.50 14.53 -19.84
C HIS A 213 -5.85 15.91 -19.67
N TRP A 214 -5.74 16.38 -18.41
CA TRP A 214 -5.21 17.72 -18.10
C TRP A 214 -3.69 17.83 -18.30
N LEU A 215 -2.95 16.80 -17.85
CA LEU A 215 -1.49 16.76 -17.96
C LEU A 215 -1.00 16.07 -19.25
N GLY A 216 -1.85 15.71 -20.07
CA GLY A 216 -2.18 14.69 -20.96
C GLY A 216 -1.45 14.50 -22.21
N GLN A 217 -0.53 15.10 -22.54
CA GLN A 217 0.13 14.77 -23.83
C GLN A 217 1.32 13.81 -23.67
N ASN A 218 1.71 13.61 -22.46
CA ASN A 218 2.75 12.65 -22.18
C ASN A 218 2.12 11.26 -22.12
N ALA A 219 2.21 10.56 -23.21
CA ALA A 219 1.90 9.14 -23.33
C ALA A 219 2.78 8.31 -22.37
N GLY A 220 2.70 8.63 -21.10
CA GLY A 220 3.12 7.72 -20.06
C GLY A 220 2.23 6.53 -20.19
N SER A 221 2.76 5.59 -20.88
CA SER A 221 2.10 4.35 -21.18
C SER A 221 1.51 3.73 -19.92
N VAL A 222 0.22 3.92 -19.76
CA VAL A 222 -0.64 2.93 -19.12
C VAL A 222 -0.68 1.69 -20.04
N ALA A 223 0.07 1.68 -21.13
CA ALA A 223 0.19 0.53 -21.99
C ALA A 223 0.69 -0.65 -21.14
N LEU A 224 -0.20 -1.58 -20.86
CA LEU A 224 0.10 -2.89 -20.32
C LEU A 224 1.12 -3.63 -21.18
N MET A 225 1.27 -3.20 -22.42
CA MET A 225 2.20 -3.70 -23.41
C MET A 225 2.92 -2.53 -24.06
N HIS A 226 4.21 -2.59 -24.15
CA HIS A 226 5.04 -1.67 -24.89
C HIS A 226 5.30 -2.27 -26.28
N ASP A 227 4.86 -1.59 -27.33
CA ASP A 227 5.28 -1.76 -28.73
C ASP A 227 5.34 -3.20 -29.27
N GLY A 228 4.33 -4.04 -29.01
CA GLY A 228 4.30 -5.41 -29.48
C GLY A 228 5.31 -6.34 -28.83
N GLU A 229 6.03 -5.88 -27.84
CA GLU A 229 7.01 -6.65 -27.11
C GLU A 229 6.39 -7.44 -25.93
N GLN A 230 7.19 -8.34 -25.37
CA GLN A 230 6.82 -9.21 -24.26
C GLN A 230 6.12 -8.48 -23.13
N LEU A 231 5.10 -9.10 -22.57
CA LEU A 231 4.45 -8.64 -21.32
C LEU A 231 5.50 -8.17 -20.33
N ARG A 232 5.34 -6.99 -19.73
CA ARG A 232 6.28 -6.44 -18.75
C ARG A 232 6.59 -7.41 -17.60
N ILE A 233 5.62 -8.26 -17.26
CA ILE A 233 5.80 -9.33 -16.29
C ILE A 233 6.89 -10.32 -16.72
N VAL A 234 6.89 -10.75 -17.98
CA VAL A 234 7.89 -11.71 -18.52
C VAL A 234 9.26 -11.04 -18.54
N ALA A 235 9.36 -9.83 -19.08
CA ALA A 235 10.61 -9.06 -19.10
C ALA A 235 11.13 -8.78 -17.68
N GLY A 236 10.23 -8.47 -16.73
CA GLY A 236 10.57 -8.29 -15.33
C GLY A 236 11.15 -9.55 -14.69
N PHE A 237 10.49 -10.70 -14.85
CA PHE A 237 11.00 -11.97 -14.33
C PHE A 237 12.31 -12.38 -15.00
N THR A 238 12.47 -12.21 -16.31
CA THR A 238 13.73 -12.50 -17.01
C THR A 238 14.87 -11.65 -16.46
N ARG A 239 14.63 -10.34 -16.24
CA ARG A 239 15.63 -9.45 -15.61
C ARG A 239 15.95 -9.85 -14.18
N MET A 240 14.96 -10.29 -13.40
CA MET A 240 15.17 -10.77 -12.04
C MET A 240 16.05 -12.01 -12.01
N LEU A 241 15.78 -12.98 -12.87
CA LEU A 241 16.52 -14.23 -12.91
C LEU A 241 17.94 -14.05 -13.47
N SER A 242 18.17 -13.00 -14.29
CA SER A 242 19.49 -12.71 -14.87
C SER A 242 20.47 -12.06 -13.88
N LYS A 243 20.00 -11.57 -12.72
CA LYS A 243 20.84 -10.91 -11.70
C LYS A 243 20.73 -11.64 -10.36
N PRO A 244 21.86 -12.14 -9.81
CA PRO A 244 21.85 -12.94 -8.56
C PRO A 244 21.18 -12.24 -7.39
N ASP A 245 21.41 -10.93 -7.23
CA ASP A 245 20.85 -10.14 -6.12
C ASP A 245 19.33 -10.05 -6.21
N HIS A 246 18.79 -9.99 -7.41
CA HIS A 246 17.34 -9.97 -7.65
C HIS A 246 16.73 -11.35 -7.44
N ALA A 247 17.40 -12.39 -7.92
CA ALA A 247 16.96 -13.76 -7.69
C ALA A 247 16.91 -14.07 -6.19
N LEU A 248 17.90 -13.64 -5.41
CA LEU A 248 17.91 -13.78 -3.96
C LEU A 248 16.77 -13.01 -3.30
N ALA A 249 16.52 -11.77 -3.69
CA ALA A 249 15.41 -10.96 -3.16
C ALA A 249 14.06 -11.62 -3.47
N LEU A 250 13.86 -12.12 -4.69
CA LEU A 250 12.67 -12.86 -5.09
C LEU A 250 12.51 -14.13 -4.27
N LEU A 251 13.59 -14.87 -4.05
CA LEU A 251 13.59 -16.11 -3.28
C LEU A 251 13.21 -15.84 -1.82
N LEU A 252 13.76 -14.81 -1.19
CA LEU A 252 13.43 -14.43 0.18
C LEU A 252 11.98 -13.99 0.32
N ILE A 253 11.49 -13.17 -0.61
CA ILE A 253 10.10 -12.70 -0.61
C ILE A 253 9.16 -13.83 -1.00
N GLY A 254 9.50 -14.61 -2.03
CA GLY A 254 8.76 -15.76 -2.47
C GLY A 254 8.69 -16.84 -1.40
N ALA A 255 9.80 -17.16 -0.73
CA ALA A 255 9.80 -18.10 0.39
C ALA A 255 8.94 -17.61 1.55
N GLY A 256 9.02 -16.31 1.88
CA GLY A 256 8.16 -15.71 2.91
C GLY A 256 6.67 -15.73 2.54
N ALA A 257 6.32 -15.25 1.34
CA ALA A 257 4.93 -15.11 0.92
C ALA A 257 4.32 -16.41 0.39
N LEU A 258 5.07 -17.20 -0.39
CA LEU A 258 4.54 -18.38 -1.07
C LEU A 258 4.67 -19.68 -0.28
N VAL A 259 5.62 -19.76 0.64
CA VAL A 259 5.82 -20.96 1.46
C VAL A 259 5.32 -20.76 2.88
N TRP A 260 5.81 -19.72 3.54
CA TRP A 260 5.54 -19.51 4.96
C TRP A 260 4.08 -19.08 5.24
N LEU A 261 3.50 -18.22 4.40
CA LEU A 261 2.11 -17.77 4.55
C LEU A 261 1.10 -18.92 4.29
N PRO A 262 1.20 -19.73 3.21
CA PRO A 262 0.35 -20.90 3.02
C PRO A 262 0.53 -21.95 4.11
N TRP A 263 1.75 -22.22 4.56
CA TRP A 263 2.01 -23.15 5.66
C TRP A 263 1.31 -22.73 6.96
N ARG A 264 1.27 -21.41 7.22
CA ARG A 264 0.59 -20.85 8.41
C ARG A 264 -0.89 -20.48 8.13
N TRP A 265 -1.39 -20.67 6.91
CA TRP A 265 -2.72 -20.23 6.48
C TRP A 265 -3.84 -20.62 7.43
N ARG A 266 -3.86 -21.89 7.89
CA ARG A 266 -4.88 -22.40 8.78
C ARG A 266 -4.85 -21.74 10.17
N ARG A 267 -3.73 -21.17 10.56
CA ARG A 267 -3.55 -20.47 11.85
C ARG A 267 -3.90 -18.98 11.78
N LEU A 268 -4.10 -18.45 10.57
CA LEU A 268 -4.51 -17.07 10.39
C LEU A 268 -6.01 -16.93 10.67
N PRO A 269 -6.42 -15.84 11.36
CA PRO A 269 -7.84 -15.47 11.49
C PRO A 269 -8.53 -15.41 10.14
N ALA A 270 -9.80 -15.80 10.10
CA ALA A 270 -10.59 -15.78 8.85
C ALA A 270 -10.63 -14.39 8.22
N SER A 271 -10.78 -13.34 9.04
CA SER A 271 -10.74 -11.95 8.58
C SER A 271 -9.43 -11.59 7.87
N LEU A 272 -8.29 -12.00 8.44
CA LEU A 272 -6.99 -11.73 7.82
C LEU A 272 -6.79 -12.53 6.53
N ARG A 273 -7.27 -13.78 6.49
CA ARG A 273 -7.26 -14.58 5.25
C ARG A 273 -8.07 -13.91 4.14
N VAL A 274 -9.25 -13.37 4.47
CA VAL A 274 -10.08 -12.61 3.52
C VAL A 274 -9.35 -11.36 3.00
N MET A 275 -8.66 -10.62 3.87
CA MET A 275 -7.87 -9.46 3.46
C MET A 275 -6.71 -9.84 2.54
N LEU A 276 -6.02 -10.95 2.82
CA LEU A 276 -4.94 -11.47 1.97
C LEU A 276 -5.47 -11.92 0.60
N VAL A 277 -6.61 -12.60 0.56
CA VAL A 277 -7.27 -12.98 -0.70
C VAL A 277 -7.70 -11.73 -1.49
N ALA A 278 -8.25 -10.72 -0.81
CA ALA A 278 -8.63 -9.46 -1.44
C ALA A 278 -7.42 -8.66 -1.98
N SER A 279 -6.21 -8.97 -1.54
CA SER A 279 -4.97 -8.38 -2.06
C SER A 279 -4.53 -9.00 -3.40
N VAL A 280 -5.03 -10.20 -3.76
CA VAL A 280 -4.61 -10.92 -4.96
C VAL A 280 -4.89 -10.15 -6.26
N PRO A 281 -6.07 -9.54 -6.47
CA PRO A 281 -6.32 -8.73 -7.67
C PRO A 281 -5.36 -7.54 -7.79
N ALA A 282 -5.07 -6.86 -6.67
CA ALA A 282 -4.12 -5.76 -6.66
C ALA A 282 -2.70 -6.25 -6.97
N LEU A 283 -2.29 -7.38 -6.39
CA LEU A 283 -1.01 -8.01 -6.70
C LEU A 283 -0.91 -8.38 -8.17
N ALA A 284 -1.95 -9.00 -8.74
CA ALA A 284 -2.00 -9.35 -10.16
C ALA A 284 -1.90 -8.10 -11.05
N MET A 285 -2.62 -7.03 -10.72
CA MET A 285 -2.53 -5.75 -11.42
C MET A 285 -1.10 -5.18 -11.36
N PHE A 286 -0.49 -5.16 -10.18
CA PHE A 286 0.88 -4.65 -10.02
C PHE A 286 1.91 -5.48 -10.82
N LEU A 287 1.75 -6.80 -10.85
CA LEU A 287 2.59 -7.68 -11.65
C LEU A 287 2.40 -7.44 -13.15
N ALA A 288 1.17 -7.16 -13.59
CA ALA A 288 0.88 -6.93 -15.00
C ALA A 288 1.36 -5.56 -15.51
N VAL A 289 1.23 -4.51 -14.69
CA VAL A 289 1.50 -3.11 -15.08
C VAL A 289 2.90 -2.66 -14.66
N GLY A 290 3.39 -3.21 -13.58
CA GLY A 290 4.61 -2.75 -12.91
C GLY A 290 5.87 -3.48 -13.30
N ASN A 291 6.98 -2.93 -12.83
CA ASN A 291 8.24 -3.65 -12.83
C ASN A 291 8.27 -4.58 -11.61
N VAL A 292 8.28 -5.90 -11.84
CA VAL A 292 8.25 -6.93 -10.78
C VAL A 292 9.34 -6.72 -9.72
N VAL A 293 10.48 -6.15 -10.13
CA VAL A 293 11.62 -5.88 -9.25
C VAL A 293 11.38 -4.68 -8.31
N GLU A 294 10.43 -3.81 -8.64
CA GLU A 294 10.12 -2.63 -7.84
C GLU A 294 9.13 -2.95 -6.73
N LEU A 295 9.61 -3.54 -5.63
CA LEU A 295 8.78 -3.90 -4.48
C LEU A 295 7.93 -2.75 -3.94
N ARG A 296 8.41 -1.51 -4.08
CA ARG A 296 7.66 -0.31 -3.68
C ARG A 296 6.28 -0.19 -4.33
N MET A 297 6.06 -0.82 -5.47
CA MET A 297 4.74 -0.85 -6.11
C MET A 297 3.69 -1.60 -5.29
N TYR A 298 4.14 -2.45 -4.38
CA TYR A 298 3.29 -3.25 -3.49
C TYR A 298 3.15 -2.63 -2.10
N SER A 299 3.50 -1.35 -1.93
CA SER A 299 3.56 -0.69 -0.62
C SER A 299 2.22 -0.71 0.12
N GLU A 300 1.10 -0.66 -0.58
CA GLU A 300 -0.23 -0.71 0.02
C GLU A 300 -0.58 -2.08 0.61
N LEU A 301 0.16 -3.14 0.26
CA LEU A 301 0.02 -4.47 0.88
C LEU A 301 0.82 -4.62 2.18
N VAL A 302 1.73 -3.69 2.47
CA VAL A 302 2.58 -3.73 3.68
C VAL A 302 1.75 -3.90 4.97
N PRO A 303 0.62 -3.21 5.18
CA PRO A 303 -0.14 -3.37 6.41
C PRO A 303 -0.68 -4.79 6.60
N VAL A 304 -1.26 -5.40 5.58
CA VAL A 304 -1.83 -6.75 5.69
C VAL A 304 -0.74 -7.81 5.85
N LEU A 305 0.39 -7.64 5.18
CA LEU A 305 1.55 -8.53 5.33
C LEU A 305 2.20 -8.40 6.71
N GLY A 306 2.37 -7.17 7.21
CA GLY A 306 2.88 -6.91 8.55
C GLY A 306 2.01 -7.51 9.64
N LEU A 307 0.68 -7.47 9.46
CA LEU A 307 -0.28 -8.08 10.36
C LEU A 307 -0.19 -9.62 10.31
N GLY A 308 -0.06 -10.19 9.12
CA GLY A 308 0.17 -11.62 8.92
C GLY A 308 1.43 -12.09 9.66
N LEU A 309 2.52 -11.36 9.51
CA LEU A 309 3.79 -11.68 10.18
C LEU A 309 3.67 -11.56 11.70
N ALA A 310 3.07 -10.49 12.20
CA ALA A 310 2.85 -10.28 13.64
C ALA A 310 2.01 -11.42 14.25
N ARG A 311 0.98 -11.90 13.55
CA ARG A 311 0.11 -12.99 14.03
C ARG A 311 0.81 -14.33 14.01
N CYS A 312 1.55 -14.63 12.96
CA CYS A 312 2.28 -15.90 12.87
C CYS A 312 3.39 -16.06 13.89
N SER A 313 4.01 -14.96 14.33
CA SER A 313 5.02 -14.98 15.40
C SER A 313 4.41 -15.22 16.79
N CYS A 314 3.08 -15.16 16.92
CA CYS A 314 2.36 -15.41 18.17
C CYS A 314 1.96 -16.86 18.41
N ALA A 315 2.26 -17.78 17.52
CA ALA A 315 1.90 -19.18 17.71
C ALA A 315 2.63 -19.73 18.96
N LYS A 316 2.03 -19.46 20.14
CA LYS A 316 2.27 -20.28 21.33
C LYS A 316 2.06 -21.72 20.91
N GLY A 317 3.01 -22.58 21.25
CA GLY A 317 2.97 -23.99 20.91
C GLY A 317 1.56 -24.53 21.08
N ILE A 318 1.05 -25.14 20.04
CA ILE A 318 -0.08 -26.02 20.16
C ILE A 318 0.43 -27.14 21.04
N GLN A 319 0.00 -27.16 22.28
CA GLN A 319 0.00 -28.44 22.99
C GLN A 319 -0.79 -29.40 22.14
N PRO A 320 -0.25 -30.57 21.86
CA PRO A 320 -0.88 -31.57 21.02
C PRO A 320 -2.24 -31.99 21.55
#